data_1b86ef3c68e6d24119e783dabd7aa858
#
_entry.id   1b86ef3c68e6d24119e783dabd7aa858
#
_cell.length_a   1.000
_cell.length_b   1.000
_cell.length_c   1.000
_cell.angle_alpha   90.00
_cell.angle_beta   90.00
_cell.angle_gamma   90.00
#
_symmetry.space_group_name_H-M   'P 1'
#
loop_
_entity.id
_entity.type
_entity.pdbx_description
1 polymer ?
#
loop_
_entity_poly.entity_id
_entity_poly.type
_entity_poly.pdbx_seq_one_letter_code
_entity_poly.pdbx_strand_id
1 'polypeptide(L)'
;GLSSAWRLAEVLTEAGEQVEGRIVVLDKAGIASGASGIACGVVRNNYFQPAMRNLMAHSIKVWESDPKGLSYHPVGYMQVSCEAMHEDVAQIYSEQKSIQYESVFIEGAAASSKYMKVLFDDWQAQGITSVLHEKLGGYANNTTSMYGLAKKAEELGVRIITGVEVKGFTFESSSKAIRTVETDNGSISCKHVIIGAGPWVRNFWDMLALPKKIDVKDLDHNLHKDVDMWRFWQLEEGLLQVDPEILKTNDGKVPPVIHVDTDAPLYSDVDGSLITEEMWGI
;
A
#
# COMPACT_ATOMS: atom_id res chain seq x y z
N GLY A 1 -5.06 -11.34 0.82
CA GLY A 1 -5.14 -12.70 0.27
C GLY A 1 -3.80 -13.36 0.16
N LEU A 2 -3.00 -13.06 -0.87
CA LEU A 2 -1.71 -13.72 -1.11
C LEU A 2 -0.73 -13.60 0.06
N SER A 3 -0.55 -12.41 0.64
CA SER A 3 0.34 -12.21 1.81
C SER A 3 -0.08 -13.06 3.01
N SER A 4 -1.39 -13.16 3.27
CA SER A 4 -1.90 -14.00 4.36
C SER A 4 -1.66 -15.48 4.09
N ALA A 5 -1.86 -15.91 2.85
CA ALA A 5 -1.63 -17.32 2.46
C ALA A 5 -0.15 -17.68 2.55
N TRP A 6 0.73 -16.84 2.02
CA TRP A 6 2.18 -17.03 2.11
C TRP A 6 2.65 -17.08 3.58
N ARG A 7 2.28 -16.06 4.40
CA ARG A 7 2.71 -16.03 5.80
C ARG A 7 2.15 -17.21 6.62
N LEU A 8 0.90 -17.62 6.36
CA LEU A 8 0.34 -18.81 7.00
C LEU A 8 1.11 -20.07 6.61
N ALA A 9 1.49 -20.20 5.33
CA ALA A 9 2.30 -21.32 4.87
C ALA A 9 3.68 -21.34 5.52
N GLU A 10 4.35 -20.18 5.67
CA GLU A 10 5.61 -20.07 6.41
C GLU A 10 5.46 -20.55 7.86
N VAL A 11 4.46 -20.05 8.58
CA VAL A 11 4.21 -20.42 9.99
C VAL A 11 3.94 -21.91 10.15
N LEU A 12 3.18 -22.51 9.22
CA LEU A 12 2.94 -23.95 9.24
C LEU A 12 4.24 -24.76 8.98
N THR A 13 5.03 -24.30 8.00
CA THR A 13 6.33 -24.93 7.69
C THR A 13 7.30 -24.81 8.86
N GLU A 14 7.40 -23.65 9.50
CA GLU A 14 8.20 -23.42 10.69
C GLU A 14 7.78 -24.33 11.87
N ALA A 15 6.47 -24.65 11.96
CA ALA A 15 5.92 -25.59 12.93
C ALA A 15 6.10 -27.07 12.56
N GLY A 16 6.71 -27.39 11.43
CA GLY A 16 6.87 -28.76 10.93
C GLY A 16 5.60 -29.37 10.35
N GLU A 17 4.61 -28.52 10.02
CA GLU A 17 3.32 -28.93 9.48
C GLU A 17 3.34 -28.93 7.94
N GLN A 18 2.64 -29.88 7.34
CA GLN A 18 2.48 -29.93 5.89
C GLN A 18 1.50 -28.86 5.42
N VAL A 19 1.85 -28.12 4.38
CA VAL A 19 1.02 -27.03 3.80
C VAL A 19 0.13 -27.51 2.65
N GLU A 20 0.64 -28.44 1.85
CA GLU A 20 -0.07 -28.95 0.67
C GLU A 20 -1.47 -29.47 1.01
N GLY A 21 -2.47 -29.03 0.25
CA GLY A 21 -3.87 -29.37 0.45
C GLY A 21 -4.57 -28.65 1.60
N ARG A 22 -3.88 -27.78 2.36
CA ARG A 22 -4.45 -27.07 3.53
C ARG A 22 -4.78 -25.62 3.25
N ILE A 23 -4.07 -24.97 2.32
CA ILE A 23 -4.30 -23.56 1.98
C ILE A 23 -4.65 -23.43 0.50
N VAL A 24 -5.81 -22.83 0.24
CA VAL A 24 -6.27 -22.53 -1.11
C VAL A 24 -6.59 -21.04 -1.19
N VAL A 25 -6.09 -20.38 -2.22
CA VAL A 25 -6.45 -18.98 -2.57
C VAL A 25 -7.37 -19.05 -3.79
N LEU A 26 -8.51 -18.36 -3.71
CA LEU A 26 -9.45 -18.21 -4.82
C LEU A 26 -9.45 -16.76 -5.29
N ASP A 27 -9.42 -16.54 -6.57
CA ASP A 27 -9.61 -15.23 -7.19
C ASP A 27 -10.54 -15.35 -8.41
N LYS A 28 -11.54 -14.45 -8.53
CA LYS A 28 -12.52 -14.50 -9.61
C LYS A 28 -11.96 -14.17 -11.00
N ALA A 29 -10.84 -13.46 -11.04
CA ALA A 29 -10.21 -13.04 -12.29
C ALA A 29 -8.78 -13.56 -12.39
N GLY A 30 -7.83 -12.94 -11.67
CA GLY A 30 -6.42 -13.32 -11.71
C GLY A 30 -5.57 -12.54 -10.72
N ILE A 31 -4.34 -12.96 -10.58
CA ILE A 31 -3.35 -12.29 -9.73
C ILE A 31 -3.19 -10.86 -10.23
N ALA A 32 -3.20 -9.90 -9.31
CA ALA A 32 -3.08 -8.46 -9.58
C ALA A 32 -4.21 -7.84 -10.44
N SER A 33 -5.32 -8.52 -10.63
CA SER A 33 -6.46 -7.98 -11.41
C SER A 33 -7.28 -6.92 -10.68
N GLY A 34 -7.07 -6.74 -9.37
CA GLY A 34 -7.73 -5.74 -8.54
C GLY A 34 -6.83 -4.55 -8.20
N ALA A 35 -7.19 -3.81 -7.14
CA ALA A 35 -6.51 -2.60 -6.70
C ALA A 35 -4.99 -2.77 -6.47
N SER A 36 -4.54 -3.95 -6.04
CA SER A 36 -3.10 -4.22 -5.88
C SER A 36 -2.32 -4.17 -7.19
N GLY A 37 -2.95 -4.41 -8.34
CA GLY A 37 -2.30 -4.36 -9.65
C GLY A 37 -2.23 -2.95 -10.26
N ILE A 38 -3.00 -2.00 -9.73
CA ILE A 38 -3.06 -0.60 -10.21
C ILE A 38 -2.52 0.40 -9.19
N ALA A 39 -2.07 -0.06 -8.03
CA ALA A 39 -1.48 0.80 -7.01
C ALA A 39 -0.21 1.49 -7.52
N CYS A 40 0.12 2.68 -7.00
CA CYS A 40 1.33 3.40 -7.37
C CYS A 40 2.63 2.68 -6.94
N GLY A 41 2.53 1.67 -6.09
CA GLY A 41 3.66 0.85 -5.66
C GLY A 41 4.65 1.53 -4.71
N VAL A 42 4.34 2.71 -4.19
CA VAL A 42 5.20 3.43 -3.25
C VAL A 42 5.25 2.72 -1.90
N VAL A 43 6.47 2.50 -1.41
CA VAL A 43 6.74 1.90 -0.09
C VAL A 43 7.42 2.96 0.78
N ARG A 44 6.75 3.38 1.86
CA ARG A 44 7.18 4.48 2.72
C ARG A 44 6.70 4.31 4.16
N ASN A 45 7.23 5.12 5.08
CA ASN A 45 6.79 5.20 6.49
C ASN A 45 6.23 6.60 6.85
N ASN A 46 5.87 7.39 5.87
CA ASN A 46 5.33 8.74 6.04
C ASN A 46 3.83 8.68 6.43
N TYR A 47 3.55 8.49 7.72
CA TYR A 47 2.19 8.37 8.25
C TYR A 47 2.09 8.97 9.65
N PHE A 48 0.97 9.66 9.94
CA PHE A 48 0.65 10.18 11.27
C PHE A 48 0.21 9.09 12.25
N GLN A 49 -0.46 8.05 11.76
CA GLN A 49 -1.00 6.99 12.61
C GLN A 49 0.10 6.06 13.11
N PRO A 50 0.27 5.90 14.45
CA PRO A 50 1.30 5.03 15.01
C PRO A 50 1.21 3.58 14.53
N ALA A 51 -0.03 3.05 14.40
CA ALA A 51 -0.25 1.70 13.92
C ALA A 51 0.26 1.52 12.47
N MET A 52 0.04 2.51 11.60
CA MET A 52 0.52 2.47 10.22
C MET A 52 2.05 2.56 10.16
N ARG A 53 2.68 3.43 10.95
CA ARG A 53 4.16 3.53 11.00
C ARG A 53 4.80 2.21 11.42
N ASN A 54 4.28 1.60 12.49
CA ASN A 54 4.79 0.30 12.96
C ASN A 54 4.59 -0.80 11.92
N LEU A 55 3.42 -0.84 11.28
CA LEU A 55 3.13 -1.79 10.21
C LEU A 55 4.06 -1.59 9.02
N MET A 56 4.29 -0.36 8.58
CA MET A 56 5.18 -0.06 7.46
C MET A 56 6.65 -0.35 7.80
N ALA A 57 7.11 -0.02 9.01
CA ALA A 57 8.45 -0.36 9.47
C ALA A 57 8.68 -1.88 9.53
N HIS A 58 7.65 -2.67 9.85
CA HIS A 58 7.69 -4.12 9.72
C HIS A 58 7.70 -4.56 8.24
N SER A 59 6.84 -3.97 7.43
CA SER A 59 6.68 -4.35 6.01
C SER A 59 7.96 -4.10 5.20
N ILE A 60 8.73 -3.06 5.49
CA ILE A 60 10.04 -2.81 4.86
C ILE A 60 10.95 -4.03 4.97
N LYS A 61 11.01 -4.68 6.14
CA LYS A 61 11.83 -5.87 6.35
C LYS A 61 11.38 -7.04 5.47
N VAL A 62 10.07 -7.13 5.19
CA VAL A 62 9.51 -8.12 4.28
C VAL A 62 9.94 -7.83 2.84
N TRP A 63 9.85 -6.57 2.41
CA TRP A 63 10.31 -6.14 1.08
C TRP A 63 11.80 -6.38 0.88
N GLU A 64 12.62 -6.05 1.88
CA GLU A 64 14.07 -6.21 1.86
C GLU A 64 14.53 -7.68 1.96
N SER A 65 13.67 -8.58 2.45
CA SER A 65 14.02 -10.00 2.54
C SER A 65 14.25 -10.65 1.17
N ASP A 66 13.57 -10.15 0.13
CA ASP A 66 13.76 -10.62 -1.24
C ASP A 66 13.35 -9.53 -2.25
N PRO A 67 14.16 -8.48 -2.39
CA PRO A 67 13.84 -7.36 -3.28
C PRO A 67 13.63 -7.79 -4.73
N LYS A 68 14.42 -8.74 -5.20
CA LYS A 68 14.31 -9.23 -6.58
C LYS A 68 13.01 -10.03 -6.80
N GLY A 69 12.70 -10.95 -5.92
CA GLY A 69 11.48 -11.79 -6.02
C GLY A 69 10.20 -10.98 -5.84
N LEU A 70 10.26 -9.90 -5.05
CA LEU A 70 9.15 -9.00 -4.81
C LEU A 70 9.18 -7.74 -5.72
N SER A 71 10.11 -7.66 -6.67
CA SER A 71 10.28 -6.52 -7.57
C SER A 71 10.32 -5.17 -6.83
N TYR A 72 11.02 -5.15 -5.69
CA TYR A 72 11.16 -4.01 -4.81
C TYR A 72 12.48 -3.28 -5.09
N HIS A 73 12.41 -1.95 -5.17
CA HIS A 73 13.52 -1.05 -5.44
C HIS A 73 13.73 -0.15 -4.22
N PRO A 74 14.75 -0.41 -3.37
CA PRO A 74 15.03 0.35 -2.16
C PRO A 74 15.77 1.65 -2.49
N VAL A 75 15.11 2.56 -3.18
CA VAL A 75 15.69 3.85 -3.62
C VAL A 75 15.48 4.98 -2.61
N GLY A 76 14.73 4.73 -1.54
CA GLY A 76 14.30 5.72 -0.57
C GLY A 76 13.00 6.43 -0.97
N TYR A 77 12.49 7.24 -0.05
CA TYR A 77 11.31 8.08 -0.25
C TYR A 77 11.60 9.49 0.28
N MET A 78 11.19 10.50 -0.44
CA MET A 78 11.30 11.91 -0.02
C MET A 78 9.96 12.60 0.02
N GLN A 79 9.70 13.32 1.11
CA GLN A 79 8.69 14.36 1.21
C GLN A 79 9.39 15.71 1.10
N VAL A 80 9.05 16.48 0.08
CA VAL A 80 9.62 17.82 -0.18
C VAL A 80 8.48 18.81 -0.05
N SER A 81 8.55 19.73 0.93
CA SER A 81 7.36 20.50 1.34
C SER A 81 7.67 21.98 1.53
N CYS A 82 6.61 22.80 1.36
CA CYS A 82 6.59 24.23 1.69
C CYS A 82 6.40 24.46 3.19
N GLU A 83 6.44 25.72 3.60
CA GLU A 83 6.34 26.13 5.02
C GLU A 83 5.03 25.68 5.67
N ALA A 84 3.93 25.68 4.92
CA ALA A 84 2.62 25.28 5.45
C ALA A 84 2.60 23.82 5.97
N MET A 85 3.44 22.95 5.42
CA MET A 85 3.54 21.53 5.80
C MET A 85 4.65 21.27 6.80
N HIS A 86 5.42 22.29 7.22
CA HIS A 86 6.64 22.11 8.02
C HIS A 86 6.38 21.38 9.33
N GLU A 87 5.37 21.79 10.10
CA GLU A 87 5.04 21.19 11.40
C GLU A 87 4.65 19.71 11.27
N ASP A 88 3.84 19.38 10.26
CA ASP A 88 3.41 18.03 9.98
C ASP A 88 4.58 17.10 9.64
N VAL A 89 5.46 17.57 8.75
CA VAL A 89 6.64 16.79 8.33
C VAL A 89 7.65 16.63 9.47
N ALA A 90 7.84 17.68 10.29
CA ALA A 90 8.68 17.62 11.50
C ALA A 90 8.14 16.63 12.53
N GLN A 91 6.82 16.59 12.71
CA GLN A 91 6.15 15.63 13.58
C GLN A 91 6.38 14.20 13.07
N ILE A 92 6.15 13.91 11.77
CA ILE A 92 6.40 12.60 11.19
C ILE A 92 7.85 12.16 11.42
N TYR A 93 8.82 13.05 11.18
CA TYR A 93 10.23 12.76 11.46
C TYR A 93 10.50 12.38 12.92
N SER A 94 9.97 13.19 13.86
CA SER A 94 10.10 12.91 15.31
C SER A 94 9.56 11.54 15.67
N GLU A 95 8.44 11.18 15.11
CA GLU A 95 7.76 9.91 15.36
C GLU A 95 8.47 8.73 14.68
N GLN A 96 9.01 8.89 13.47
CA GLN A 96 9.90 7.92 12.82
C GLN A 96 11.15 7.65 13.68
N LYS A 97 11.75 8.71 14.20
CA LYS A 97 12.91 8.61 15.09
C LYS A 97 12.59 7.83 16.37
N SER A 98 11.38 8.00 16.92
CA SER A 98 10.94 7.28 18.13
C SER A 98 10.89 5.74 17.94
N ILE A 99 10.64 5.27 16.75
CA ILE A 99 10.63 3.85 16.37
C ILE A 99 11.94 3.40 15.69
N GLN A 100 12.99 4.24 15.73
CA GLN A 100 14.30 3.97 15.11
C GLN A 100 14.24 3.73 13.60
N TYR A 101 13.27 4.35 12.92
CA TYR A 101 13.18 4.31 11.46
C TYR A 101 14.18 5.31 10.85
N GLU A 102 15.01 4.86 9.92
CA GLU A 102 16.10 5.65 9.36
C GLU A 102 15.60 6.74 8.39
N SER A 103 15.65 8.00 8.83
CA SER A 103 15.27 9.15 8.04
C SER A 103 16.13 10.37 8.40
N VAL A 104 16.17 11.34 7.47
CA VAL A 104 16.88 12.63 7.64
C VAL A 104 15.87 13.74 7.40
N PHE A 105 15.83 14.73 8.30
CA PHE A 105 15.01 15.92 8.14
C PHE A 105 15.90 17.15 7.94
N ILE A 106 15.66 17.89 6.88
CA ILE A 106 16.34 19.10 6.48
C ILE A 106 15.38 20.26 6.60
N GLU A 107 15.74 21.30 7.35
CA GLU A 107 14.92 22.46 7.65
C GLU A 107 15.52 23.73 7.03
N GLY A 108 14.64 24.57 6.51
CA GLY A 108 14.97 25.87 5.92
C GLY A 108 15.24 25.81 4.42
N ALA A 109 14.80 26.85 3.71
CA ALA A 109 14.85 26.90 2.24
C ALA A 109 16.28 26.73 1.67
N ALA A 110 17.27 27.39 2.27
CA ALA A 110 18.66 27.31 1.81
C ALA A 110 19.27 25.91 2.02
N ALA A 111 18.99 25.28 3.16
CA ALA A 111 19.48 23.94 3.48
C ALA A 111 18.79 22.89 2.59
N SER A 112 17.47 23.01 2.40
CA SER A 112 16.69 22.15 1.51
C SER A 112 17.18 22.22 0.06
N SER A 113 17.35 23.43 -0.46
CA SER A 113 17.91 23.65 -1.81
C SER A 113 19.31 23.05 -1.95
N LYS A 114 20.18 23.27 -0.97
CA LYS A 114 21.53 22.69 -0.97
C LYS A 114 21.48 21.15 -0.96
N TYR A 115 20.61 20.57 -0.16
CA TYR A 115 20.45 19.11 -0.07
C TYR A 115 19.96 18.52 -1.39
N MET A 116 18.95 19.14 -2.00
CA MET A 116 18.38 18.68 -3.27
C MET A 116 19.38 18.82 -4.41
N LYS A 117 20.20 19.89 -4.44
CA LYS A 117 21.25 20.08 -5.45
C LYS A 117 22.39 19.07 -5.38
N VAL A 118 22.57 18.40 -4.27
CA VAL A 118 23.50 17.25 -4.20
C VAL A 118 22.98 16.07 -5.02
N LEU A 119 21.65 15.92 -5.09
CA LEU A 119 21.01 14.83 -5.83
C LEU A 119 20.71 15.21 -7.29
N PHE A 120 20.32 16.48 -7.51
CA PHE A 120 19.93 17.03 -8.81
C PHE A 120 20.57 18.42 -8.94
N ASP A 121 21.62 18.55 -9.73
CA ASP A 121 22.39 19.80 -9.89
C ASP A 121 21.56 20.93 -10.52
N ASP A 122 20.56 20.59 -11.30
CA ASP A 122 19.60 21.47 -11.95
C ASP A 122 18.36 21.79 -11.10
N TRP A 123 18.32 21.40 -9.81
CA TRP A 123 17.19 21.68 -8.92
C TRP A 123 16.87 23.17 -8.81
N GLN A 124 15.65 23.55 -9.19
CA GLN A 124 15.19 24.94 -9.26
C GLN A 124 13.89 25.22 -8.48
N ALA A 125 13.31 24.21 -7.81
CA ALA A 125 12.05 24.40 -7.10
C ALA A 125 12.17 25.51 -6.05
N GLN A 126 11.15 26.38 -6.02
CA GLN A 126 11.02 27.50 -5.08
C GLN A 126 9.93 27.20 -4.04
N GLY A 127 9.98 27.94 -2.93
CA GLY A 127 8.98 27.76 -1.85
C GLY A 127 9.19 26.52 -0.98
N ILE A 128 10.19 25.70 -1.25
CA ILE A 128 10.50 24.52 -0.46
C ILE A 128 11.30 24.91 0.77
N THR A 129 10.79 24.55 1.96
CA THR A 129 11.42 24.86 3.25
C THR A 129 11.77 23.63 4.07
N SER A 130 11.32 22.44 3.67
CA SER A 130 11.68 21.22 4.35
C SER A 130 11.79 20.01 3.41
N VAL A 131 12.70 19.10 3.75
CA VAL A 131 12.84 17.79 3.10
C VAL A 131 12.94 16.70 4.17
N LEU A 132 12.00 15.77 4.16
CA LEU A 132 12.10 14.52 4.91
C LEU A 132 12.53 13.41 3.95
N HIS A 133 13.72 12.87 4.16
CA HIS A 133 14.25 11.79 3.34
C HIS A 133 14.33 10.49 4.15
N GLU A 134 13.42 9.59 3.90
CA GLU A 134 13.46 8.21 4.37
C GLU A 134 14.51 7.44 3.57
N LYS A 135 15.52 6.89 4.26
CA LYS A 135 16.58 6.09 3.62
C LYS A 135 16.11 4.69 3.27
N LEU A 136 15.14 4.20 4.06
CA LEU A 136 14.39 2.98 3.80
C LEU A 136 13.15 3.33 2.97
N GLY A 137 12.60 2.35 2.28
CA GLY A 137 11.47 2.60 1.39
C GLY A 137 11.90 2.71 -0.08
N GLY A 138 10.99 3.14 -0.91
CA GLY A 138 11.19 3.21 -2.36
C GLY A 138 9.93 2.83 -3.11
N TYR A 139 10.03 1.97 -4.10
CA TYR A 139 8.87 1.49 -4.85
C TYR A 139 8.97 0.01 -5.21
N ALA A 140 7.82 -0.59 -5.49
CA ALA A 140 7.73 -1.94 -6.01
C ALA A 140 6.90 -1.95 -7.29
N ASN A 141 7.30 -2.74 -8.28
CA ASN A 141 6.42 -2.99 -9.42
C ASN A 141 5.26 -3.86 -8.94
N ASN A 142 4.09 -3.25 -8.77
CA ASN A 142 2.94 -3.85 -8.13
C ASN A 142 2.50 -5.18 -8.75
N THR A 143 2.35 -5.25 -10.06
CA THR A 143 1.96 -6.49 -10.76
C THR A 143 3.01 -7.59 -10.58
N THR A 144 4.28 -7.28 -10.84
CA THR A 144 5.38 -8.23 -10.68
C THR A 144 5.54 -8.69 -9.24
N SER A 145 5.35 -7.78 -8.27
CA SER A 145 5.37 -8.10 -6.84
C SER A 145 4.28 -9.10 -6.45
N MET A 146 3.06 -8.93 -6.99
CA MET A 146 1.96 -9.85 -6.71
C MET A 146 2.22 -11.25 -7.29
N TYR A 147 2.80 -11.35 -8.49
CA TYR A 147 3.24 -12.63 -9.05
C TYR A 147 4.40 -13.23 -8.25
N GLY A 148 5.36 -12.42 -7.81
CA GLY A 148 6.44 -12.87 -6.93
C GLY A 148 5.93 -13.44 -5.61
N LEU A 149 4.97 -12.77 -4.99
CA LEU A 149 4.34 -13.23 -3.76
C LEU A 149 3.53 -14.51 -3.96
N ALA A 150 2.80 -14.63 -5.08
CA ALA A 150 2.09 -15.84 -5.44
C ALA A 150 3.05 -17.03 -5.59
N LYS A 151 4.14 -16.83 -6.33
CA LYS A 151 5.20 -17.85 -6.49
C LYS A 151 5.75 -18.32 -5.15
N LYS A 152 6.07 -17.39 -4.24
CA LYS A 152 6.54 -17.74 -2.88
C LYS A 152 5.52 -18.58 -2.11
N ALA A 153 4.23 -18.28 -2.24
CA ALA A 153 3.16 -19.04 -1.61
C ALA A 153 3.06 -20.46 -2.22
N GLU A 154 3.12 -20.57 -3.55
CA GLU A 154 3.06 -21.86 -4.26
C GLU A 154 4.26 -22.75 -3.97
N GLU A 155 5.46 -22.18 -3.85
CA GLU A 155 6.68 -22.90 -3.46
C GLU A 155 6.58 -23.55 -2.07
N LEU A 156 5.74 -23.01 -1.19
CA LEU A 156 5.42 -23.57 0.13
C LEU A 156 4.22 -24.52 0.11
N GLY A 157 3.61 -24.79 -1.05
CA GLY A 157 2.49 -25.73 -1.19
C GLY A 157 1.10 -25.09 -1.13
N VAL A 158 0.99 -23.76 -1.20
CA VAL A 158 -0.30 -23.08 -1.35
C VAL A 158 -0.85 -23.31 -2.75
N ARG A 159 -2.12 -23.66 -2.85
CA ARG A 159 -2.81 -23.77 -4.14
C ARG A 159 -3.53 -22.47 -4.48
N ILE A 160 -3.21 -21.86 -5.62
CA ILE A 160 -3.86 -20.66 -6.14
C ILE A 160 -4.74 -21.04 -7.32
N ILE A 161 -6.02 -20.66 -7.26
CA ILE A 161 -7.00 -20.96 -8.31
C ILE A 161 -7.62 -19.63 -8.74
N THR A 162 -7.37 -19.26 -9.97
CA THR A 162 -7.93 -18.06 -10.62
C THR A 162 -9.12 -18.41 -11.51
N GLY A 163 -9.95 -17.43 -11.85
CA GLY A 163 -11.15 -17.62 -12.66
C GLY A 163 -12.27 -18.35 -11.91
N VAL A 164 -12.26 -18.32 -10.57
CA VAL A 164 -13.27 -18.98 -9.73
C VAL A 164 -13.90 -17.94 -8.80
N GLU A 165 -15.18 -17.70 -8.98
CA GLU A 165 -15.93 -16.73 -8.20
C GLU A 165 -16.65 -17.38 -7.02
N VAL A 166 -16.45 -16.83 -5.82
CA VAL A 166 -17.20 -17.20 -4.63
C VAL A 166 -18.62 -16.65 -4.73
N LYS A 167 -19.61 -17.54 -4.62
CA LYS A 167 -21.05 -17.21 -4.71
C LYS A 167 -21.77 -17.20 -3.37
N GLY A 168 -21.19 -17.83 -2.35
CA GLY A 168 -21.80 -17.91 -1.02
C GLY A 168 -21.06 -18.80 -0.05
N PHE A 169 -21.71 -19.04 1.07
CA PHE A 169 -21.21 -19.88 2.17
C PHE A 169 -22.30 -20.76 2.71
N THR A 170 -21.95 -21.98 3.12
CA THR A 170 -22.82 -22.80 3.97
C THR A 170 -22.31 -22.79 5.40
N PHE A 171 -23.22 -22.94 6.34
CA PHE A 171 -22.92 -22.84 7.77
C PHE A 171 -23.31 -24.11 8.50
N GLU A 172 -22.61 -24.38 9.59
CA GLU A 172 -23.05 -25.41 10.54
C GLU A 172 -24.32 -24.96 11.26
N SER A 173 -25.27 -25.86 11.37
CA SER A 173 -26.56 -25.57 11.97
C SER A 173 -26.49 -25.16 13.45
N SER A 174 -25.47 -25.69 14.18
CA SER A 174 -25.33 -25.48 15.64
C SER A 174 -24.49 -24.28 16.02
N SER A 175 -23.44 -23.96 15.25
CA SER A 175 -22.41 -22.97 15.63
C SER A 175 -22.39 -21.71 14.76
N LYS A 176 -23.13 -21.71 13.64
CA LYS A 176 -23.01 -20.70 12.57
C LYS A 176 -21.59 -20.56 11.99
N ALA A 177 -20.71 -21.50 12.24
CA ALA A 177 -19.39 -21.53 11.62
C ALA A 177 -19.50 -21.83 10.12
N ILE A 178 -18.67 -21.21 9.29
CA ILE A 178 -18.61 -21.51 7.85
C ILE A 178 -18.10 -22.95 7.69
N ARG A 179 -18.85 -23.75 6.94
CA ARG A 179 -18.49 -25.13 6.62
C ARG A 179 -17.96 -25.27 5.21
N THR A 180 -18.52 -24.51 4.28
CA THR A 180 -18.22 -24.64 2.85
C THR A 180 -18.23 -23.28 2.19
N VAL A 181 -17.31 -23.07 1.26
CA VAL A 181 -17.31 -21.97 0.30
C VAL A 181 -17.94 -22.47 -0.99
N GLU A 182 -19.04 -21.85 -1.39
CA GLU A 182 -19.74 -22.13 -2.65
C GLU A 182 -19.15 -21.26 -3.77
N THR A 183 -18.81 -21.88 -4.89
CA THR A 183 -18.26 -21.19 -6.05
C THR A 183 -19.05 -21.50 -7.32
N ASP A 184 -18.81 -20.78 -8.40
CA ASP A 184 -19.34 -21.06 -9.73
C ASP A 184 -18.79 -22.36 -10.34
N ASN A 185 -17.79 -22.97 -9.72
CA ASN A 185 -17.13 -24.20 -10.18
C ASN A 185 -17.16 -25.31 -9.09
N GLY A 186 -18.17 -25.33 -8.25
CA GLY A 186 -18.35 -26.31 -7.17
C GLY A 186 -18.06 -25.75 -5.78
N SER A 187 -18.02 -26.64 -4.79
CA SER A 187 -17.95 -26.28 -3.38
C SER A 187 -16.67 -26.76 -2.74
N ILE A 188 -16.11 -25.98 -1.83
CA ILE A 188 -14.87 -26.30 -1.09
C ILE A 188 -15.19 -26.33 0.40
N SER A 189 -14.99 -27.49 1.04
CA SER A 189 -15.08 -27.62 2.49
C SER A 189 -13.87 -26.97 3.16
N CYS A 190 -14.11 -26.20 4.22
CA CYS A 190 -13.04 -25.49 4.93
C CYS A 190 -13.34 -25.39 6.43
N LYS A 191 -12.31 -25.14 7.22
CA LYS A 191 -12.41 -24.84 8.65
C LYS A 191 -12.32 -23.33 8.93
N HIS A 192 -11.60 -22.62 8.10
CA HIS A 192 -11.35 -21.19 8.23
C HIS A 192 -11.41 -20.52 6.86
N VAL A 193 -11.93 -19.31 6.83
CA VAL A 193 -11.97 -18.45 5.64
C VAL A 193 -11.36 -17.11 5.96
N ILE A 194 -10.43 -16.66 5.11
CA ILE A 194 -9.86 -15.32 5.15
C ILE A 194 -10.38 -14.56 3.94
N ILE A 195 -11.12 -13.48 4.17
CA ILE A 195 -11.65 -12.63 3.10
C ILE A 195 -10.66 -11.54 2.80
N GLY A 196 -9.93 -11.67 1.70
CA GLY A 196 -8.97 -10.70 1.19
C GLY A 196 -9.41 -10.06 -0.13
N ALA A 197 -10.70 -9.74 -0.24
CA ALA A 197 -11.36 -9.37 -1.49
C ALA A 197 -11.21 -7.88 -1.88
N GLY A 198 -10.39 -7.10 -1.14
CA GLY A 198 -10.19 -5.68 -1.43
C GLY A 198 -11.52 -4.90 -1.50
N PRO A 199 -11.76 -4.07 -2.53
CA PRO A 199 -12.98 -3.28 -2.65
C PRO A 199 -14.27 -4.11 -2.72
N TRP A 200 -14.19 -5.39 -3.08
CA TRP A 200 -15.34 -6.30 -3.13
C TRP A 200 -15.70 -6.95 -1.79
N VAL A 201 -15.04 -6.58 -0.69
CA VAL A 201 -15.33 -7.09 0.66
C VAL A 201 -16.80 -6.89 1.05
N ARG A 202 -17.45 -5.83 0.56
CA ARG A 202 -18.86 -5.55 0.78
C ARG A 202 -19.76 -6.69 0.29
N ASN A 203 -19.46 -7.30 -0.86
CA ASN A 203 -20.24 -8.43 -1.38
C ASN A 203 -20.17 -9.63 -0.41
N PHE A 204 -19.00 -9.88 0.16
CA PHE A 204 -18.84 -10.93 1.17
C PHE A 204 -19.55 -10.62 2.47
N TRP A 205 -19.58 -9.33 2.85
CA TRP A 205 -20.32 -8.86 4.01
C TRP A 205 -21.82 -9.15 3.88
N ASP A 206 -22.38 -8.89 2.69
CA ASP A 206 -23.76 -9.19 2.36
C ASP A 206 -24.03 -10.71 2.31
N MET A 207 -23.13 -11.51 1.72
CA MET A 207 -23.22 -12.99 1.71
C MET A 207 -23.23 -13.59 3.11
N LEU A 208 -22.52 -12.96 4.05
CA LEU A 208 -22.46 -13.39 5.46
C LEU A 208 -23.60 -12.82 6.31
N ALA A 209 -24.50 -12.03 5.72
CA ALA A 209 -25.59 -11.35 6.40
C ALA A 209 -25.12 -10.52 7.64
N LEU A 210 -23.96 -9.89 7.54
CA LEU A 210 -23.41 -9.08 8.61
C LEU A 210 -24.09 -7.71 8.69
N PRO A 211 -24.05 -7.02 9.85
CA PRO A 211 -24.74 -5.75 10.06
C PRO A 211 -24.25 -4.68 9.07
N LYS A 212 -25.20 -3.95 8.45
CA LYS A 212 -24.87 -2.82 7.56
C LYS A 212 -24.57 -1.54 8.32
N LYS A 213 -24.97 -1.48 9.57
CA LYS A 213 -24.72 -0.37 10.49
C LYS A 213 -24.06 -0.90 11.76
N ILE A 214 -23.17 -0.11 12.29
CA ILE A 214 -22.42 -0.43 13.52
C ILE A 214 -22.32 0.78 14.42
N ASP A 215 -22.08 0.54 15.70
CA ASP A 215 -21.69 1.56 16.63
C ASP A 215 -20.17 1.73 16.61
N VAL A 216 -19.69 2.95 16.41
CA VAL A 216 -18.26 3.27 16.29
C VAL A 216 -17.87 4.28 17.36
N LYS A 217 -16.73 4.07 18.02
CA LYS A 217 -16.08 5.10 18.84
C LYS A 217 -15.05 5.84 18.00
N ASP A 218 -15.08 7.17 18.05
CA ASP A 218 -14.03 8.01 17.49
C ASP A 218 -12.78 8.07 18.37
N LEU A 219 -11.78 8.85 17.96
CA LEU A 219 -10.52 9.01 18.70
C LEU A 219 -10.71 9.66 20.08
N ASP A 220 -11.76 10.45 20.25
CA ASP A 220 -12.13 11.11 21.50
C ASP A 220 -13.06 10.24 22.36
N HIS A 221 -13.24 8.97 21.99
CA HIS A 221 -14.10 7.98 22.66
C HIS A 221 -15.61 8.29 22.61
N ASN A 222 -16.06 9.24 21.77
CA ASN A 222 -17.48 9.50 21.58
C ASN A 222 -18.12 8.34 20.81
N LEU A 223 -19.30 7.89 21.26
CA LEU A 223 -20.02 6.81 20.62
C LEU A 223 -20.95 7.37 19.53
N HIS A 224 -20.69 6.99 18.29
CA HIS A 224 -21.54 7.23 17.14
C HIS A 224 -22.34 5.95 16.86
N LYS A 225 -23.69 6.04 16.94
CA LYS A 225 -24.59 4.90 16.74
C LYS A 225 -25.10 4.81 15.31
N ASP A 226 -25.38 3.60 14.88
CA ASP A 226 -26.00 3.32 13.57
C ASP A 226 -25.23 3.91 12.38
N VAL A 227 -23.91 3.93 12.46
CA VAL A 227 -23.05 4.43 11.38
C VAL A 227 -23.00 3.41 10.24
N ASP A 228 -23.21 3.86 9.02
CA ASP A 228 -23.07 3.01 7.86
C ASP A 228 -21.66 2.47 7.72
N MET A 229 -21.52 1.14 7.60
CA MET A 229 -20.24 0.44 7.48
C MET A 229 -19.47 0.84 6.22
N TRP A 230 -20.18 1.22 5.16
CA TRP A 230 -19.58 1.43 3.86
C TRP A 230 -19.82 2.85 3.38
N ARG A 231 -18.72 3.54 3.02
CA ARG A 231 -18.75 4.81 2.31
C ARG A 231 -18.15 4.61 0.92
N PHE A 232 -18.65 5.33 -0.05
CA PHE A 232 -18.04 5.38 -1.37
C PHE A 232 -16.87 6.35 -1.37
N TRP A 233 -15.76 5.89 -1.94
CA TRP A 233 -14.64 6.74 -2.35
C TRP A 233 -14.45 6.53 -3.84
N GLN A 234 -14.38 7.61 -4.58
CA GLN A 234 -13.95 7.58 -5.96
C GLN A 234 -12.54 8.15 -5.98
N LEU A 235 -11.60 7.37 -6.53
CA LEU A 235 -10.24 7.80 -6.80
C LEU A 235 -10.09 7.89 -8.30
N GLU A 236 -9.70 9.06 -8.80
CA GLU A 236 -9.30 9.25 -10.19
C GLU A 236 -7.78 9.38 -10.24
N GLU A 237 -7.15 8.52 -11.00
CA GLU A 237 -5.71 8.55 -11.22
C GLU A 237 -5.40 8.88 -12.68
N GLY A 238 -4.48 9.83 -12.87
CA GLY A 238 -3.87 10.11 -14.16
C GLY A 238 -2.66 9.21 -14.40
N LEU A 239 -2.40 8.83 -15.64
CA LEU A 239 -1.20 8.11 -16.02
C LEU A 239 -0.15 9.09 -16.54
N LEU A 240 0.95 9.23 -15.79
CA LEU A 240 2.13 9.95 -16.24
C LEU A 240 3.17 8.95 -16.73
N GLN A 241 3.53 9.03 -18.01
CA GLN A 241 4.64 8.25 -18.55
C GLN A 241 5.92 9.07 -18.51
N VAL A 242 6.91 8.56 -17.78
CA VAL A 242 8.22 9.17 -17.67
C VAL A 242 9.25 8.19 -18.22
N ASP A 243 10.14 8.67 -19.07
CA ASP A 243 11.27 7.88 -19.54
C ASP A 243 12.28 7.68 -18.41
N PRO A 244 12.47 6.45 -17.91
CA PRO A 244 13.36 6.18 -16.78
C PRO A 244 14.84 6.43 -17.09
N GLU A 245 15.21 6.54 -18.37
CA GLU A 245 16.58 6.86 -18.75
C GLU A 245 16.90 8.36 -18.62
N ILE A 246 15.87 9.21 -18.59
CA ILE A 246 16.02 10.66 -18.40
C ILE A 246 16.13 11.02 -16.91
N LEU A 247 15.38 10.32 -16.05
CA LEU A 247 15.38 10.59 -14.62
C LEU A 247 16.53 9.87 -13.90
N LYS A 248 17.61 10.59 -13.70
CA LYS A 248 18.79 10.13 -12.97
C LYS A 248 19.25 11.18 -11.96
N THR A 249 19.79 10.73 -10.84
CA THR A 249 20.57 11.59 -9.94
C THR A 249 21.92 11.95 -10.57
N ASN A 250 22.63 12.94 -10.04
CA ASN A 250 23.94 13.37 -10.55
C ASN A 250 24.97 12.24 -10.66
N ASP A 251 24.85 11.21 -9.82
CA ASP A 251 25.72 10.03 -9.84
C ASP A 251 25.17 8.88 -10.73
N GLY A 252 24.18 9.16 -11.54
CA GLY A 252 23.59 8.23 -12.52
C GLY A 252 22.68 7.15 -11.94
N LYS A 253 22.30 7.25 -10.65
CA LYS A 253 21.40 6.29 -10.00
C LYS A 253 19.92 6.61 -10.24
N VAL A 254 19.09 5.62 -10.02
CA VAL A 254 17.64 5.83 -9.95
C VAL A 254 17.35 6.73 -8.74
N PRO A 255 16.59 7.83 -8.90
CA PRO A 255 16.26 8.71 -7.80
C PRO A 255 15.34 8.03 -6.77
N PRO A 256 15.31 8.53 -5.52
CA PRO A 256 14.26 8.15 -4.57
C PRO A 256 12.87 8.51 -5.11
N VAL A 257 11.85 7.89 -4.60
CA VAL A 257 10.47 8.35 -4.84
C VAL A 257 10.32 9.70 -4.14
N ILE A 258 9.96 10.73 -4.89
CA ILE A 258 9.83 12.09 -4.40
C ILE A 258 8.37 12.51 -4.44
N HIS A 259 7.85 12.90 -3.28
CA HIS A 259 6.57 13.59 -3.15
C HIS A 259 6.84 15.07 -2.88
N VAL A 260 6.24 15.94 -3.66
CA VAL A 260 6.40 17.39 -3.52
C VAL A 260 5.05 18.00 -3.16
N ASP A 261 4.99 18.62 -1.97
CA ASP A 261 3.90 19.48 -1.57
C ASP A 261 4.33 20.93 -1.75
N THR A 262 3.61 21.67 -2.56
CA THR A 262 3.86 23.07 -2.79
C THR A 262 2.53 23.82 -2.95
N ASP A 263 2.50 25.04 -2.44
CA ASP A 263 1.43 26.03 -2.66
C ASP A 263 1.76 26.98 -3.84
N ALA A 264 2.89 26.73 -4.51
CA ALA A 264 3.24 27.48 -5.70
C ALA A 264 2.28 27.16 -6.85
N PRO A 265 1.83 28.17 -7.61
CA PRO A 265 0.99 27.93 -8.78
C PRO A 265 1.73 27.09 -9.81
N LEU A 266 1.07 26.05 -10.30
CA LEU A 266 1.56 25.19 -11.36
C LEU A 266 1.01 25.65 -12.70
N TYR A 267 1.85 25.62 -13.72
CA TYR A 267 1.50 26.01 -15.07
C TYR A 267 1.79 24.85 -16.03
N SER A 268 0.89 24.65 -16.99
CA SER A 268 1.12 23.71 -18.08
C SER A 268 2.31 24.17 -18.93
N ASP A 269 3.23 23.28 -19.19
CA ASP A 269 4.36 23.50 -20.13
C ASP A 269 3.95 23.39 -21.59
N VAL A 270 2.73 22.93 -21.87
CA VAL A 270 2.17 22.82 -23.22
C VAL A 270 1.65 24.16 -23.72
N ASP A 271 0.89 24.90 -22.90
CA ASP A 271 0.17 26.12 -23.30
C ASP A 271 0.34 27.29 -22.29
N GLY A 272 1.08 27.07 -21.21
CA GLY A 272 1.29 28.08 -20.15
C GLY A 272 0.05 28.37 -19.30
N SER A 273 -1.02 27.57 -19.38
CA SER A 273 -2.21 27.76 -18.56
C SER A 273 -1.96 27.38 -17.11
N LEU A 274 -2.63 28.10 -16.18
CA LEU A 274 -2.61 27.73 -14.76
C LEU A 274 -3.35 26.41 -14.56
N ILE A 275 -2.68 25.45 -13.94
CA ILE A 275 -3.28 24.18 -13.55
C ILE A 275 -3.97 24.40 -12.20
N THR A 276 -5.28 24.27 -12.16
CA THR A 276 -6.11 24.41 -10.96
C THR A 276 -6.41 23.07 -10.32
N GLU A 277 -6.84 23.06 -9.05
CA GLU A 277 -7.27 21.83 -8.35
C GLU A 277 -8.38 21.09 -9.10
N GLU A 278 -9.27 21.82 -9.75
CA GLU A 278 -10.35 21.23 -10.58
C GLU A 278 -9.81 20.43 -11.76
N MET A 279 -8.67 20.81 -12.32
CA MET A 279 -8.02 20.09 -13.43
C MET A 279 -7.32 18.81 -12.99
N TRP A 280 -7.03 18.67 -11.71
CA TRP A 280 -6.43 17.45 -11.15
C TRP A 280 -7.45 16.40 -10.73
N GLY A 281 -8.74 16.72 -10.72
CA GLY A 281 -9.80 15.79 -10.30
C GLY A 281 -9.70 15.34 -8.84
N ILE A 282 -9.14 16.20 -7.97
CA ILE A 282 -8.97 15.91 -6.54
C ILE A 282 -10.18 16.44 -5.76
#